data_200e52001d72753a0b3169a50543722f
#
_entry.id   200e52001d72753a0b3169a50543722f
#
_cell.length_a   1.000
_cell.length_b   1.000
_cell.length_c   1.000
_cell.angle_alpha   90.00
_cell.angle_beta   90.00
_cell.angle_gamma   90.00
#
_symmetry.space_group_name_H-M   'P 1'
#
loop_
_entity.id
_entity.type
_entity.pdbx_description
1 polymer ?
#
loop_
_entity_poly.entity_id
_entity_poly.type
_entity_poly.pdbx_seq_one_letter_code
_entity_poly.pdbx_strand_id
1 'polypeptide(L)'
;MASFLRTAARLQPAIRSSIRPATLTRRTMATQSPSHSASAAAAVKSAFNDVVDQSYLPDEPTGPSIRTEFPGPKSKEAIAELDKVFDTRSLNMMANYQNSFGNYIADLDGNVLLDVYAQIASIPVGYSNPALLAAATSPEMASAIINRPALGNFPQHDWAHILKSGILRVAPPGCDQVFTAQAGSDANELAYKAAFMWKRRQQRGGPDVEFTAEEINSSMNNQSPGSPNMSILSFKTAFHGRLFGSLSTTRSKPIHKLDIPAFDWPQASFPALKYPLEQHAEENAKEEARCLAEVEELITNYHNPPAAIIIEPIQSEGGDNHASPAFFNGLRQITRKHNVLMIVDEVQTGVGATGKFWAHEHWNLQDPPDMVTFSKKAQTAGYYFGNNDLRPNKPYRQFNTWMGDPARAILFRAIIDEVERLNLVQNTAETGDYLYAGLENLAKKYPGEINNLRGKGQGTFIAWDSPRRDEVLKKAKGVGINIGGSGERAVRLRPMLIFQKKHADILLGGLEKIFSK
;
A
#
# COMPACT_ATOMS: atom_id res chain seq x y z
N MET A 1 39.51 42.55 0.91
CA MET A 1 38.52 43.62 0.96
C MET A 1 37.53 43.29 2.05
N ALA A 2 37.70 44.05 3.09
CA ALA A 2 37.00 44.02 4.35
C ALA A 2 35.64 44.72 4.25
N SER A 3 34.80 44.47 5.26
CA SER A 3 33.61 45.20 5.64
C SER A 3 32.28 44.52 5.25
N PHE A 4 31.73 43.81 6.23
CA PHE A 4 30.40 43.99 6.81
C PHE A 4 30.22 42.99 7.97
N LEU A 5 30.78 43.31 9.12
CA LEU A 5 30.43 42.78 10.44
C LEU A 5 29.93 43.95 11.27
N ARG A 6 28.74 43.84 11.79
CA ARG A 6 28.17 44.41 13.03
C ARG A 6 26.68 44.73 12.80
N THR A 7 25.80 43.98 13.42
CA THR A 7 24.97 44.44 14.53
C THR A 7 23.81 43.43 14.74
N ALA A 8 23.87 42.64 15.77
CA ALA A 8 22.67 42.12 16.45
C ALA A 8 23.03 41.81 17.90
N ALA A 9 22.71 42.72 18.78
CA ALA A 9 22.79 42.52 20.22
C ALA A 9 21.40 42.61 20.83
N ARG A 10 21.09 41.59 21.66
CA ARG A 10 20.19 41.56 22.82
C ARG A 10 18.71 41.83 22.64
N LEU A 11 17.95 40.77 22.99
CA LEU A 11 16.79 40.87 23.89
C LEU A 11 16.46 39.45 24.41
N GLN A 12 16.81 39.13 25.64
CA GLN A 12 16.16 38.15 26.49
C GLN A 12 15.16 38.85 27.39
N PRO A 13 14.03 38.26 27.71
CA PRO A 13 13.46 38.38 29.05
C PRO A 13 13.32 36.99 29.71
N ALA A 14 13.78 36.95 30.95
CA ALA A 14 13.62 35.88 31.87
C ALA A 14 12.15 35.71 32.31
N ILE A 15 11.62 34.52 32.27
CA ILE A 15 10.40 34.15 33.02
C ILE A 15 10.79 33.06 34.02
N ARG A 16 10.81 33.41 35.28
CA ARG A 16 10.81 32.49 36.44
C ARG A 16 9.36 32.07 36.67
N SER A 17 9.06 30.77 36.66
CA SER A 17 7.86 30.24 37.29
C SER A 17 8.23 29.22 38.36
N SER A 18 7.78 29.51 39.56
CA SER A 18 7.89 28.70 40.77
C SER A 18 6.89 27.55 40.73
N ILE A 19 7.36 26.33 40.84
CA ILE A 19 6.49 25.13 41.08
C ILE A 19 6.63 24.74 42.54
N ARG A 20 5.52 24.74 43.26
CA ARG A 20 5.41 24.15 44.63
C ARG A 20 4.92 22.70 44.47
N PRO A 21 5.42 21.74 45.28
CA PRO A 21 4.97 20.35 45.24
C PRO A 21 3.67 20.17 46.02
N ALA A 22 2.73 19.42 45.43
CA ALA A 22 1.50 19.00 46.08
C ALA A 22 1.70 17.68 46.82
N THR A 23 1.29 17.65 48.07
CA THR A 23 1.33 16.52 49.01
C THR A 23 0.25 15.49 48.67
N LEU A 24 0.64 14.22 48.47
CA LEU A 24 -0.29 13.09 48.31
C LEU A 24 -0.81 12.63 49.68
N THR A 25 -2.12 12.73 49.90
CA THR A 25 -2.82 12.11 51.05
C THR A 25 -3.35 10.73 50.61
N ARG A 26 -2.88 9.67 51.25
CA ARG A 26 -3.43 8.31 51.11
C ARG A 26 -4.81 8.26 51.74
N ARG A 27 -5.83 7.85 50.96
CA ARG A 27 -7.11 7.37 51.48
C ARG A 27 -7.23 5.87 51.25
N THR A 28 -7.41 5.13 52.31
CA THR A 28 -7.74 3.71 52.38
C THR A 28 -9.12 3.43 51.76
N MET A 29 -9.21 2.49 50.86
CA MET A 29 -10.48 1.99 50.30
C MET A 29 -10.95 0.77 51.10
N ALA A 30 -12.20 0.85 51.54
CA ALA A 30 -12.95 -0.28 52.09
C ALA A 30 -13.54 -1.10 50.93
N THR A 31 -13.46 -2.41 51.10
CA THR A 31 -14.04 -3.43 50.20
C THR A 31 -15.56 -3.47 50.28
N GLN A 32 -16.26 -3.35 49.15
CA GLN A 32 -17.63 -3.84 48.97
C GLN A 32 -17.71 -4.67 47.69
N SER A 33 -18.36 -5.83 47.80
CA SER A 33 -18.54 -6.89 46.81
C SER A 33 -19.65 -6.57 45.77
N PRO A 34 -19.75 -7.36 44.68
CA PRO A 34 -20.25 -6.89 43.38
C PRO A 34 -21.71 -7.28 43.12
N SER A 35 -22.48 -6.34 42.59
CA SER A 35 -23.75 -6.64 41.89
C SER A 35 -24.14 -5.56 40.87
N HIS A 36 -23.31 -5.33 39.86
CA HIS A 36 -23.69 -4.43 38.78
C HIS A 36 -23.01 -4.76 37.41
N SER A 37 -22.78 -6.06 37.11
CA SER A 37 -22.06 -6.44 35.88
C SER A 37 -22.93 -6.52 34.61
N ALA A 38 -24.25 -6.62 34.73
CA ALA A 38 -25.13 -6.73 33.55
C ALA A 38 -25.54 -5.37 32.92
N SER A 39 -25.65 -4.32 33.76
CA SER A 39 -26.02 -2.98 33.30
C SER A 39 -24.86 -2.25 32.58
N ALA A 40 -23.63 -2.44 33.04
CA ALA A 40 -22.46 -1.83 32.43
C ALA A 40 -22.13 -2.43 31.05
N ALA A 41 -22.32 -3.73 30.88
CA ALA A 41 -22.11 -4.39 29.59
C ALA A 41 -23.17 -4.00 28.52
N ALA A 42 -24.42 -3.74 28.95
CA ALA A 42 -25.48 -3.24 28.08
C ALA A 42 -25.26 -1.78 27.71
N ALA A 43 -24.81 -0.93 28.64
CA ALA A 43 -24.48 0.47 28.39
C ALA A 43 -23.23 0.62 27.50
N VAL A 44 -22.23 -0.24 27.64
CA VAL A 44 -21.05 -0.27 26.76
C VAL A 44 -21.44 -0.75 25.34
N LYS A 45 -22.29 -1.77 25.21
CA LYS A 45 -22.81 -2.19 23.89
C LYS A 45 -23.69 -1.12 23.21
N SER A 46 -24.53 -0.39 23.96
CA SER A 46 -25.32 0.71 23.42
C SER A 46 -24.43 1.88 23.00
N ALA A 47 -23.47 2.29 23.81
CA ALA A 47 -22.51 3.34 23.46
C ALA A 47 -21.60 2.94 22.27
N PHE A 48 -21.26 1.65 22.12
CA PHE A 48 -20.51 1.16 20.95
C PHE A 48 -21.38 1.17 19.67
N ASN A 49 -22.67 0.88 19.75
CA ASN A 49 -23.55 0.93 18.57
C ASN A 49 -23.85 2.39 18.15
N ASP A 50 -23.93 3.33 19.09
CA ASP A 50 -24.16 4.75 18.78
C ASP A 50 -22.90 5.42 18.18
N VAL A 51 -21.69 4.91 18.44
CA VAL A 51 -20.43 5.40 17.86
C VAL A 51 -20.25 4.92 16.40
N VAL A 52 -20.88 3.81 16.01
CA VAL A 52 -20.73 3.21 14.67
C VAL A 52 -21.43 4.04 13.57
N ASP A 53 -22.38 4.91 13.92
CA ASP A 53 -23.10 5.74 12.95
C ASP A 53 -22.59 7.19 12.84
N GLN A 54 -21.65 7.61 13.71
CA GLN A 54 -21.05 8.94 13.60
C GLN A 54 -19.94 8.95 12.53
N SER A 55 -19.94 9.98 11.68
CA SER A 55 -18.83 10.21 10.75
C SER A 55 -17.53 10.37 11.51
N TYR A 56 -16.46 9.67 11.08
CA TYR A 56 -15.11 9.88 11.60
C TYR A 56 -14.61 11.31 11.39
N LEU A 57 -15.17 12.02 10.38
CA LEU A 57 -14.89 13.40 10.06
C LEU A 57 -16.24 14.16 9.97
N PRO A 58 -16.67 14.87 11.04
CA PRO A 58 -17.99 15.51 11.12
C PRO A 58 -18.29 16.52 10.01
N ASP A 59 -17.25 17.20 9.50
CA ASP A 59 -17.38 18.21 8.44
C ASP A 59 -17.34 17.60 7.02
N GLU A 60 -17.34 16.27 6.91
CA GLU A 60 -17.36 15.56 5.63
C GLU A 60 -18.66 15.84 4.86
N PRO A 61 -18.61 16.02 3.52
CA PRO A 61 -19.81 16.12 2.71
C PRO A 61 -20.76 14.94 2.95
N THR A 62 -22.06 15.20 3.02
CA THR A 62 -23.08 14.16 3.24
C THR A 62 -23.37 13.32 1.99
N GLY A 63 -22.83 13.73 0.83
CA GLY A 63 -22.98 13.03 -0.43
C GLY A 63 -22.29 13.76 -1.58
N PRO A 64 -22.25 13.15 -2.77
CA PRO A 64 -21.68 13.76 -3.96
C PRO A 64 -22.54 14.92 -4.48
N SER A 65 -21.89 15.89 -5.14
CA SER A 65 -22.53 17.04 -5.77
C SER A 65 -21.93 17.29 -7.15
N ILE A 66 -22.71 17.08 -8.20
CA ILE A 66 -22.30 17.26 -9.59
C ILE A 66 -22.91 18.53 -10.15
N ARG A 67 -22.08 19.47 -10.63
CA ARG A 67 -22.45 20.80 -11.11
C ARG A 67 -22.25 20.97 -12.62
N THR A 68 -21.29 20.22 -13.19
CA THR A 68 -20.93 20.27 -14.61
C THR A 68 -20.74 18.87 -15.17
N GLU A 69 -20.59 18.77 -16.47
CA GLU A 69 -20.06 17.54 -17.10
C GLU A 69 -18.61 17.24 -16.64
N PHE A 70 -18.09 16.04 -16.95
CA PHE A 70 -16.73 15.62 -16.64
C PHE A 70 -15.90 15.40 -17.92
N PRO A 71 -14.73 16.10 -18.07
CA PRO A 71 -14.27 17.25 -17.29
C PRO A 71 -15.09 18.50 -17.59
N GLY A 72 -15.29 19.38 -16.60
CA GLY A 72 -15.98 20.65 -16.75
C GLY A 72 -15.10 21.72 -17.44
N PRO A 73 -15.65 22.94 -17.69
CA PRO A 73 -14.94 23.95 -18.48
C PRO A 73 -13.62 24.42 -17.85
N LYS A 74 -13.58 24.66 -16.55
CA LYS A 74 -12.33 25.07 -15.86
C LYS A 74 -11.30 23.95 -15.87
N SER A 75 -11.74 22.69 -15.68
CA SER A 75 -10.85 21.53 -15.77
C SER A 75 -10.29 21.37 -17.17
N LYS A 76 -11.06 21.57 -18.23
CA LYS A 76 -10.59 21.52 -19.63
C LYS A 76 -9.51 22.58 -19.90
N GLU A 77 -9.73 23.81 -19.43
CA GLU A 77 -8.75 24.90 -19.56
C GLU A 77 -7.45 24.57 -18.82
N ALA A 78 -7.53 24.13 -17.58
CA ALA A 78 -6.36 23.77 -16.77
C ALA A 78 -5.61 22.55 -17.34
N ILE A 79 -6.30 21.57 -17.90
CA ILE A 79 -5.68 20.41 -18.59
C ILE A 79 -4.92 20.90 -19.83
N ALA A 80 -5.51 21.77 -20.65
CA ALA A 80 -4.87 22.30 -21.83
C ALA A 80 -3.62 23.15 -21.51
N GLU A 81 -3.61 23.85 -20.39
CA GLU A 81 -2.43 24.58 -19.92
C GLU A 81 -1.34 23.64 -19.38
N LEU A 82 -1.73 22.62 -18.59
CA LEU A 82 -0.81 21.62 -18.07
C LEU A 82 -0.18 20.79 -19.20
N ASP A 83 -0.92 20.46 -20.25
CA ASP A 83 -0.44 19.64 -21.38
C ASP A 83 0.71 20.28 -22.14
N LYS A 84 0.90 21.59 -22.03
CA LYS A 84 2.04 22.30 -22.63
C LYS A 84 3.39 21.98 -21.96
N VAL A 85 3.37 21.52 -20.71
CA VAL A 85 4.56 21.34 -19.85
C VAL A 85 4.63 19.97 -19.17
N PHE A 86 3.57 19.19 -19.23
CA PHE A 86 3.46 17.89 -18.56
C PHE A 86 2.54 16.94 -19.35
N ASP A 87 2.80 15.63 -19.31
CA ASP A 87 1.98 14.63 -20.00
C ASP A 87 0.63 14.43 -19.29
N THR A 88 -0.46 14.82 -19.93
CA THR A 88 -1.82 14.74 -19.39
C THR A 88 -2.62 13.53 -19.88
N ARG A 89 -2.07 12.67 -20.72
CA ARG A 89 -2.80 11.55 -21.36
C ARG A 89 -3.34 10.50 -20.38
N SER A 90 -2.76 10.40 -19.19
CA SER A 90 -3.21 9.48 -18.13
C SER A 90 -4.08 10.15 -17.05
N LEU A 91 -4.48 11.41 -17.24
CA LEU A 91 -5.19 12.20 -16.25
C LEU A 91 -6.59 11.62 -15.98
N ASN A 92 -6.91 11.38 -14.71
CA ASN A 92 -8.26 11.00 -14.29
C ASN A 92 -9.16 12.23 -14.08
N MET A 93 -8.63 13.27 -13.42
CA MET A 93 -9.30 14.54 -13.16
C MET A 93 -8.31 15.62 -12.71
N MET A 94 -8.68 16.89 -12.87
CA MET A 94 -8.00 18.01 -12.23
C MET A 94 -8.56 18.19 -10.82
N ALA A 95 -7.87 17.64 -9.83
CA ALA A 95 -8.31 17.66 -8.43
C ALA A 95 -8.07 19.02 -7.76
N ASN A 96 -9.05 19.46 -6.97
CA ASN A 96 -8.92 20.58 -6.05
C ASN A 96 -8.80 20.07 -4.61
N TYR A 97 -7.57 19.85 -4.14
CA TYR A 97 -7.32 19.29 -2.81
C TYR A 97 -7.72 20.22 -1.66
N GLN A 98 -7.80 21.53 -1.88
CA GLN A 98 -8.26 22.49 -0.87
C GLN A 98 -9.76 22.31 -0.55
N ASN A 99 -10.54 21.84 -1.53
CA ASN A 99 -11.96 21.57 -1.39
C ASN A 99 -12.27 20.07 -1.25
N SER A 100 -11.26 19.21 -1.22
CA SER A 100 -11.41 17.76 -1.00
C SER A 100 -11.32 17.46 0.50
N PHE A 101 -12.28 16.69 1.03
CA PHE A 101 -12.29 16.37 2.45
C PHE A 101 -12.89 14.97 2.71
N GLY A 102 -12.29 14.22 3.63
CA GLY A 102 -12.74 12.89 4.00
C GLY A 102 -12.72 11.93 2.80
N ASN A 103 -13.82 11.24 2.55
CA ASN A 103 -14.00 10.33 1.43
C ASN A 103 -14.32 11.03 0.09
N TYR A 104 -14.33 12.35 0.05
CA TYR A 104 -14.80 13.10 -1.12
C TYR A 104 -13.67 13.90 -1.78
N ILE A 105 -13.53 13.71 -3.09
CA ILE A 105 -12.62 14.50 -3.93
C ILE A 105 -13.39 15.55 -4.72
N ALA A 106 -12.86 16.77 -4.77
CA ALA A 106 -13.41 17.86 -5.56
C ALA A 106 -12.56 18.12 -6.81
N ASP A 107 -13.19 18.58 -7.90
CA ASP A 107 -12.50 19.10 -9.07
C ASP A 107 -12.48 20.64 -9.12
N LEU A 108 -11.88 21.22 -10.17
CA LEU A 108 -11.82 22.67 -10.35
C LEU A 108 -13.19 23.31 -10.69
N ASP A 109 -14.13 22.53 -11.20
CA ASP A 109 -15.46 22.98 -11.58
C ASP A 109 -16.45 22.95 -10.40
N GLY A 110 -15.98 22.44 -9.24
CA GLY A 110 -16.76 22.32 -8.03
C GLY A 110 -17.66 21.08 -7.98
N ASN A 111 -17.39 20.10 -8.83
CA ASN A 111 -17.96 18.76 -8.65
C ASN A 111 -17.29 18.08 -7.45
N VAL A 112 -18.08 17.42 -6.62
CA VAL A 112 -17.65 16.67 -5.45
C VAL A 112 -18.09 15.21 -5.64
N LEU A 113 -17.14 14.29 -5.63
CA LEU A 113 -17.36 12.86 -5.86
C LEU A 113 -16.98 12.05 -4.63
N LEU A 114 -17.78 11.04 -4.31
CA LEU A 114 -17.36 9.97 -3.42
C LEU A 114 -16.21 9.21 -4.08
N ASP A 115 -15.04 9.20 -3.43
CA ASP A 115 -13.85 8.63 -4.02
C ASP A 115 -13.58 7.20 -3.50
N VAL A 116 -13.96 6.22 -4.30
CA VAL A 116 -13.68 4.80 -4.06
C VAL A 116 -12.51 4.29 -4.90
N TYR A 117 -11.66 5.20 -5.37
CA TYR A 117 -10.41 4.91 -6.09
C TYR A 117 -9.16 5.41 -5.32
N ALA A 118 -9.33 6.46 -4.51
CA ALA A 118 -8.36 7.02 -3.57
C ALA A 118 -6.96 7.19 -4.16
N GLN A 119 -6.87 7.85 -5.34
CA GLN A 119 -5.60 8.05 -6.08
C GLN A 119 -4.82 6.74 -6.27
N ILE A 120 -5.49 5.73 -6.80
CA ILE A 120 -4.93 4.37 -7.00
C ILE A 120 -4.50 3.75 -5.65
N ALA A 121 -5.42 3.77 -4.67
CA ALA A 121 -5.22 3.22 -3.32
C ALA A 121 -4.10 3.91 -2.50
N SER A 122 -3.85 5.21 -2.71
CA SER A 122 -2.76 5.93 -2.04
C SER A 122 -3.20 6.80 -0.87
N ILE A 123 -4.51 7.07 -0.73
CA ILE A 123 -5.03 7.89 0.38
C ILE A 123 -5.61 6.96 1.46
N PRO A 124 -4.99 6.91 2.66
CA PRO A 124 -5.44 5.98 3.70
C PRO A 124 -6.60 6.49 4.56
N VAL A 125 -6.52 7.72 5.08
CA VAL A 125 -7.39 8.23 6.16
C VAL A 125 -8.18 9.48 5.77
N GLY A 126 -8.40 9.67 4.47
CA GLY A 126 -9.20 10.77 3.94
C GLY A 126 -8.38 11.96 3.45
N TYR A 127 -9.00 12.73 2.55
CA TYR A 127 -8.46 14.02 2.10
C TYR A 127 -8.49 15.03 3.24
N SER A 128 -7.48 15.90 3.30
CA SER A 128 -7.37 16.99 4.28
C SER A 128 -7.60 16.55 5.73
N ASN A 129 -7.16 15.33 6.09
CA ASN A 129 -7.33 14.77 7.42
C ASN A 129 -6.69 15.68 8.48
N PRO A 130 -7.42 16.10 9.54
CA PRO A 130 -6.92 17.06 10.54
C PRO A 130 -5.66 16.58 11.29
N ALA A 131 -5.56 15.28 11.59
CA ALA A 131 -4.37 14.74 12.27
C ALA A 131 -3.13 14.78 11.36
N LEU A 132 -3.29 14.53 10.06
CA LEU A 132 -2.19 14.65 9.10
C LEU A 132 -1.79 16.11 8.88
N LEU A 133 -2.74 17.05 8.87
CA LEU A 133 -2.45 18.48 8.82
C LEU A 133 -1.67 18.93 10.06
N ALA A 134 -2.05 18.47 11.25
CA ALA A 134 -1.32 18.75 12.49
C ALA A 134 0.12 18.20 12.44
N ALA A 135 0.30 16.97 11.97
CA ALA A 135 1.62 16.38 11.78
C ALA A 135 2.46 17.18 10.76
N ALA A 136 1.85 17.60 9.63
CA ALA A 136 2.51 18.34 8.57
C ALA A 136 3.02 19.73 9.01
N THR A 137 2.39 20.34 10.02
CA THR A 137 2.78 21.67 10.57
C THR A 137 3.65 21.58 11.81
N SER A 138 4.06 20.39 12.24
CA SER A 138 4.92 20.19 13.40
C SER A 138 6.36 20.69 13.17
N PRO A 139 7.09 21.14 14.22
CA PRO A 139 8.50 21.51 14.11
C PRO A 139 9.38 20.36 13.61
N GLU A 140 9.08 19.11 14.00
CA GLU A 140 9.76 17.91 13.54
C GLU A 140 9.64 17.75 12.01
N MET A 141 8.42 17.91 11.49
CA MET A 141 8.15 17.85 10.05
C MET A 141 8.87 18.98 9.30
N ALA A 142 8.81 20.22 9.81
CA ALA A 142 9.50 21.36 9.20
C ALA A 142 11.02 21.11 9.10
N SER A 143 11.64 20.59 10.16
CA SER A 143 13.06 20.21 10.15
C SER A 143 13.37 19.13 9.12
N ALA A 144 12.56 18.09 9.05
CA ALA A 144 12.74 16.98 8.10
C ALA A 144 12.62 17.44 6.63
N ILE A 145 11.68 18.33 6.34
CA ILE A 145 11.46 18.86 4.98
C ILE A 145 12.63 19.76 4.55
N ILE A 146 13.03 20.71 5.40
CA ILE A 146 14.03 21.73 5.03
C ILE A 146 15.43 21.12 4.91
N ASN A 147 15.81 20.25 5.85
CA ASN A 147 17.16 19.66 5.88
C ASN A 147 17.31 18.45 4.97
N ARG A 148 16.22 17.74 4.69
CA ARG A 148 16.19 16.52 3.87
C ARG A 148 17.43 15.64 4.03
N PRO A 149 17.60 14.94 5.18
CA PRO A 149 18.80 14.19 5.49
C PRO A 149 19.14 13.11 4.46
N ALA A 150 20.40 13.00 4.09
CA ALA A 150 20.94 11.86 3.35
C ALA A 150 21.13 10.70 4.34
N LEU A 151 20.12 9.86 4.49
CA LEU A 151 19.97 8.90 5.59
C LEU A 151 21.10 7.88 5.72
N GLY A 152 21.79 7.56 4.62
CA GLY A 152 22.92 6.63 4.65
C GLY A 152 24.21 7.23 5.25
N ASN A 153 24.36 8.56 5.25
CA ASN A 153 25.57 9.24 5.72
C ASN A 153 25.29 10.23 6.86
N PHE A 154 24.16 10.94 6.79
CA PHE A 154 23.81 12.02 7.71
C PHE A 154 22.38 11.84 8.25
N PRO A 155 22.02 10.68 8.85
CA PRO A 155 20.71 10.51 9.45
C PRO A 155 20.56 11.51 10.60
N GLN A 156 19.34 12.02 10.79
CA GLN A 156 19.04 12.81 11.97
C GLN A 156 19.15 11.94 13.24
N HIS A 157 19.49 12.55 14.35
CA HIS A 157 19.82 11.84 15.61
C HIS A 157 18.67 10.98 16.14
N ASP A 158 17.42 11.33 15.85
CA ASP A 158 16.20 10.64 16.28
C ASP A 158 15.63 9.69 15.22
N TRP A 159 16.35 9.46 14.11
CA TRP A 159 15.88 8.59 13.02
C TRP A 159 15.47 7.19 13.49
N ALA A 160 16.22 6.59 14.41
CA ALA A 160 15.86 5.30 15.00
C ALA A 160 14.53 5.36 15.78
N HIS A 161 14.24 6.49 16.46
CA HIS A 161 12.96 6.71 17.14
C HIS A 161 11.81 6.84 16.14
N ILE A 162 11.98 7.61 15.08
CA ILE A 162 10.97 7.78 14.02
C ILE A 162 10.63 6.42 13.39
N LEU A 163 11.63 5.59 13.07
CA LEU A 163 11.41 4.27 12.54
C LEU A 163 10.64 3.36 13.51
N LYS A 164 11.05 3.31 14.78
CA LYS A 164 10.43 2.44 15.80
C LYS A 164 9.02 2.88 16.19
N SER A 165 8.76 4.18 16.27
CA SER A 165 7.43 4.71 16.62
C SER A 165 6.45 4.73 15.45
N GLY A 166 6.93 4.57 14.22
CA GLY A 166 6.15 4.57 12.99
C GLY A 166 6.30 3.26 12.22
N ILE A 167 7.14 3.24 11.21
CA ILE A 167 7.27 2.15 10.23
C ILE A 167 7.44 0.77 10.91
N LEU A 168 8.32 0.65 11.89
CA LEU A 168 8.57 -0.64 12.57
C LEU A 168 7.48 -1.03 13.57
N ARG A 169 6.62 -0.09 14.00
CA ARG A 169 5.48 -0.40 14.89
C ARG A 169 4.48 -1.35 14.25
N VAL A 170 4.36 -1.30 12.95
CA VAL A 170 3.45 -2.13 12.15
C VAL A 170 4.18 -3.14 11.27
N ALA A 171 5.43 -3.43 11.57
CA ALA A 171 6.21 -4.42 10.82
C ALA A 171 5.54 -5.80 10.88
N PRO A 172 5.50 -6.55 9.77
CA PRO A 172 4.98 -7.91 9.76
C PRO A 172 5.75 -8.82 10.73
N PRO A 173 5.09 -9.83 11.32
CA PRO A 173 5.77 -10.80 12.18
C PRO A 173 7.02 -11.39 11.52
N GLY A 174 8.12 -11.46 12.27
CA GLY A 174 9.40 -11.95 11.77
C GLY A 174 10.23 -10.95 10.97
N CYS A 175 9.75 -9.71 10.80
CA CYS A 175 10.42 -8.63 10.07
C CYS A 175 10.68 -7.43 10.99
N ASP A 176 11.77 -7.43 11.73
CA ASP A 176 12.12 -6.40 12.71
C ASP A 176 13.04 -5.28 12.17
N GLN A 177 13.33 -5.31 10.88
CA GLN A 177 14.20 -4.38 10.19
C GLN A 177 13.51 -3.79 8.97
N VAL A 178 13.95 -2.61 8.56
CA VAL A 178 13.44 -1.92 7.37
C VAL A 178 14.56 -1.26 6.59
N PHE A 179 14.44 -1.29 5.26
CA PHE A 179 15.17 -0.42 4.36
C PHE A 179 14.17 0.53 3.71
N THR A 180 14.36 1.85 3.89
CA THR A 180 13.43 2.87 3.38
C THR A 180 13.75 3.26 1.94
N ALA A 181 12.70 3.62 1.17
CA ALA A 181 12.74 3.92 -0.26
C ALA A 181 11.85 5.14 -0.57
N GLN A 182 11.80 5.58 -1.84
CA GLN A 182 11.01 6.74 -2.27
C GLN A 182 9.61 6.35 -2.79
N ALA A 183 9.50 5.19 -3.43
CA ALA A 183 8.26 4.69 -4.03
C ALA A 183 8.25 3.16 -4.08
N GLY A 184 7.08 2.56 -4.43
CA GLY A 184 6.95 1.10 -4.51
C GLY A 184 7.89 0.45 -5.52
N SER A 185 8.11 1.07 -6.68
CA SER A 185 9.06 0.58 -7.69
C SER A 185 10.49 0.53 -7.15
N ASP A 186 10.91 1.57 -6.43
CA ASP A 186 12.21 1.67 -5.78
C ASP A 186 12.34 0.63 -4.65
N ALA A 187 11.31 0.47 -3.83
CA ALA A 187 11.29 -0.54 -2.77
C ALA A 187 11.49 -1.97 -3.32
N ASN A 188 10.79 -2.31 -4.42
CA ASN A 188 10.92 -3.60 -5.07
C ASN A 188 12.34 -3.82 -5.63
N GLU A 189 12.93 -2.84 -6.32
CA GLU A 189 14.30 -2.97 -6.84
C GLU A 189 15.35 -3.09 -5.74
N LEU A 190 15.15 -2.39 -4.62
CA LEU A 190 16.02 -2.53 -3.46
C LEU A 190 15.91 -3.92 -2.83
N ALA A 191 14.70 -4.50 -2.77
CA ALA A 191 14.50 -5.88 -2.34
C ALA A 191 15.17 -6.90 -3.31
N TYR A 192 15.10 -6.66 -4.64
CA TYR A 192 15.81 -7.50 -5.62
C TYR A 192 17.33 -7.45 -5.43
N LYS A 193 17.88 -6.26 -5.22
CA LYS A 193 19.32 -6.10 -4.94
C LYS A 193 19.72 -6.84 -3.67
N ALA A 194 18.91 -6.77 -2.60
CA ALA A 194 19.16 -7.53 -1.37
C ALA A 194 19.17 -9.04 -1.64
N ALA A 195 18.21 -9.54 -2.43
CA ALA A 195 18.14 -10.95 -2.80
C ALA A 195 19.35 -11.42 -3.62
N PHE A 196 19.78 -10.65 -4.62
CA PHE A 196 20.98 -10.98 -5.40
C PHE A 196 22.25 -10.98 -4.54
N MET A 197 22.43 -9.98 -3.68
CA MET A 197 23.57 -9.89 -2.77
C MET A 197 23.60 -11.05 -1.78
N TRP A 198 22.44 -11.42 -1.24
CA TRP A 198 22.28 -12.56 -0.33
C TRP A 198 22.64 -13.88 -1.03
N LYS A 199 22.07 -14.16 -2.20
CA LYS A 199 22.32 -15.40 -2.96
C LYS A 199 23.78 -15.53 -3.34
N ARG A 200 24.42 -14.47 -3.84
CA ARG A 200 25.83 -14.45 -4.20
C ARG A 200 26.74 -14.64 -3.00
N ARG A 201 26.39 -14.07 -1.86
CA ARG A 201 27.15 -14.27 -0.62
C ARG A 201 27.14 -15.72 -0.18
N GLN A 202 25.99 -16.39 -0.26
CA GLN A 202 25.92 -17.83 0.01
C GLN A 202 26.75 -18.67 -0.97
N GLN A 203 26.65 -18.37 -2.27
CA GLN A 203 27.44 -19.05 -3.30
C GLN A 203 28.95 -18.86 -3.12
N ARG A 204 29.36 -17.71 -2.58
CA ARG A 204 30.79 -17.42 -2.30
C ARG A 204 31.30 -18.14 -1.05
N GLY A 205 30.45 -18.66 -0.20
CA GLY A 205 30.80 -19.40 1.02
C GLY A 205 30.58 -18.67 2.34
N GLY A 206 29.92 -17.48 2.30
CA GLY A 206 29.53 -16.77 3.51
C GLY A 206 29.75 -15.26 3.49
N PRO A 207 29.39 -14.58 4.58
CA PRO A 207 29.45 -13.11 4.67
C PRO A 207 30.87 -12.54 4.68
N ASP A 208 31.82 -13.31 5.17
CA ASP A 208 33.20 -12.85 5.40
C ASP A 208 34.14 -13.15 4.23
N VAL A 209 33.64 -13.83 3.19
CA VAL A 209 34.42 -14.12 1.99
C VAL A 209 34.51 -12.91 1.09
N GLU A 210 35.73 -12.42 0.87
CA GLU A 210 35.98 -11.24 0.04
C GLU A 210 35.75 -11.53 -1.46
N PHE A 211 35.58 -10.46 -2.24
CA PHE A 211 35.46 -10.53 -3.69
C PHE A 211 36.78 -10.87 -4.33
N THR A 212 36.76 -11.73 -5.33
CA THR A 212 37.94 -12.01 -6.15
C THR A 212 38.26 -10.84 -7.08
N ALA A 213 39.50 -10.75 -7.56
CA ALA A 213 39.88 -9.72 -8.54
C ALA A 213 39.07 -9.86 -9.84
N GLU A 214 38.71 -11.08 -10.24
CA GLU A 214 37.86 -11.34 -11.40
C GLU A 214 36.43 -10.81 -11.20
N GLU A 215 35.81 -11.05 -10.03
CA GLU A 215 34.49 -10.48 -9.70
C GLU A 215 34.53 -8.95 -9.73
N ILE A 216 35.57 -8.32 -9.18
CA ILE A 216 35.73 -6.88 -9.18
C ILE A 216 35.84 -6.34 -10.63
N ASN A 217 36.75 -6.91 -11.42
CA ASN A 217 37.01 -6.43 -12.78
C ASN A 217 35.83 -6.67 -13.72
N SER A 218 35.19 -7.84 -13.67
CA SER A 218 34.06 -8.16 -14.53
C SER A 218 32.80 -7.34 -14.20
N SER A 219 32.61 -6.97 -12.91
CA SER A 219 31.49 -6.11 -12.52
C SER A 219 31.52 -4.74 -13.18
N MET A 220 32.72 -4.18 -13.40
CA MET A 220 32.89 -2.88 -14.08
C MET A 220 32.56 -2.93 -15.57
N ASN A 221 32.51 -4.13 -16.14
CA ASN A 221 32.13 -4.38 -17.53
C ASN A 221 30.70 -4.94 -17.67
N ASN A 222 29.92 -4.97 -16.59
CA ASN A 222 28.59 -5.57 -16.52
C ASN A 222 28.56 -7.06 -16.92
N GLN A 223 29.61 -7.80 -16.57
CA GLN A 223 29.80 -9.19 -16.95
C GLN A 223 29.93 -10.12 -15.73
N SER A 224 29.58 -11.40 -15.94
CA SER A 224 29.82 -12.47 -14.99
C SER A 224 31.34 -12.69 -14.80
N PRO A 225 31.80 -13.06 -13.59
CA PRO A 225 31.01 -13.41 -12.40
C PRO A 225 30.65 -12.23 -11.50
N GLY A 226 31.18 -11.04 -11.69
CA GLY A 226 30.93 -9.86 -10.86
C GLY A 226 29.50 -9.30 -11.02
N SER A 227 28.97 -9.33 -12.25
CA SER A 227 27.55 -9.09 -12.55
C SER A 227 26.91 -10.42 -12.95
N PRO A 228 26.36 -11.20 -12.00
CA PRO A 228 25.94 -12.58 -12.23
C PRO A 228 24.67 -12.70 -13.05
N ASN A 229 24.55 -13.80 -13.80
CA ASN A 229 23.32 -14.18 -14.48
C ASN A 229 22.35 -14.78 -13.44
N MET A 230 21.47 -13.93 -12.91
CA MET A 230 20.46 -14.29 -11.93
C MET A 230 19.16 -13.56 -12.24
N SER A 231 18.06 -14.04 -11.70
CA SER A 231 16.74 -13.50 -11.99
C SER A 231 15.86 -13.31 -10.75
N ILE A 232 14.75 -12.61 -10.95
CA ILE A 232 13.60 -12.56 -10.06
C ILE A 232 12.43 -13.19 -10.80
N LEU A 233 11.87 -14.27 -10.27
CA LEU A 233 10.65 -14.87 -10.82
C LEU A 233 9.45 -14.02 -10.44
N SER A 234 8.64 -13.66 -11.43
CA SER A 234 7.38 -12.94 -11.26
C SER A 234 6.22 -13.74 -11.88
N PHE A 235 5.00 -13.19 -11.82
CA PHE A 235 3.82 -13.86 -12.32
C PHE A 235 3.24 -13.13 -13.54
N LYS A 236 2.60 -13.88 -14.45
CA LYS A 236 1.79 -13.30 -15.52
C LYS A 236 0.76 -12.34 -14.91
N THR A 237 0.47 -11.25 -15.57
CA THR A 237 -0.42 -10.16 -15.13
C THR A 237 0.02 -9.36 -13.89
N ALA A 238 1.14 -9.70 -13.23
CA ALA A 238 1.65 -8.96 -12.07
C ALA A 238 2.07 -7.52 -12.39
N PHE A 239 2.05 -6.65 -11.36
CA PHE A 239 2.54 -5.29 -11.44
C PHE A 239 3.41 -4.93 -10.24
N HIS A 240 4.69 -4.69 -10.48
CA HIS A 240 5.68 -4.37 -9.42
C HIS A 240 6.39 -3.02 -9.62
N GLY A 241 5.98 -2.24 -10.59
CA GLY A 241 6.53 -0.91 -10.88
C GLY A 241 7.02 -0.75 -12.31
N ARG A 242 7.63 0.44 -12.59
CA ARG A 242 8.04 0.86 -13.95
C ARG A 242 9.50 1.34 -14.03
N LEU A 243 10.36 1.13 -13.01
CA LEU A 243 11.81 1.23 -13.17
C LEU A 243 12.33 -0.03 -13.86
N PHE A 244 13.55 -0.08 -14.34
CA PHE A 244 14.05 -1.18 -15.19
C PHE A 244 13.88 -2.58 -14.58
N GLY A 245 14.28 -2.78 -13.33
CA GLY A 245 14.12 -4.07 -12.65
C GLY A 245 12.67 -4.37 -12.32
N SER A 246 11.95 -3.41 -11.72
CA SER A 246 10.54 -3.56 -11.38
C SER A 246 9.65 -3.66 -12.63
N LEU A 247 10.02 -3.02 -13.75
CA LEU A 247 9.35 -3.20 -15.03
C LEU A 247 9.59 -4.59 -15.63
N SER A 248 10.78 -5.17 -15.40
CA SER A 248 11.09 -6.53 -15.86
C SER A 248 10.24 -7.59 -15.17
N THR A 249 9.78 -7.34 -13.94
CA THR A 249 8.82 -8.18 -13.21
C THR A 249 7.35 -7.78 -13.42
N THR A 250 7.07 -6.60 -13.98
CA THR A 250 5.71 -6.17 -14.35
C THR A 250 5.28 -6.84 -15.64
N ARG A 251 4.09 -7.47 -15.63
CA ARG A 251 3.54 -8.28 -16.73
C ARG A 251 2.07 -7.92 -17.05
N SER A 252 1.55 -6.82 -16.47
CA SER A 252 0.12 -6.50 -16.50
C SER A 252 -0.37 -5.99 -17.85
N LYS A 253 0.42 -5.17 -18.57
CA LYS A 253 0.02 -4.61 -19.87
C LYS A 253 1.23 -4.38 -20.79
N PRO A 254 1.12 -4.68 -22.10
CA PRO A 254 2.21 -4.44 -23.06
C PRO A 254 2.64 -2.98 -23.13
N ILE A 255 1.69 -2.03 -23.04
CA ILE A 255 1.97 -0.59 -23.13
C ILE A 255 2.93 -0.07 -22.06
N HIS A 256 3.08 -0.78 -20.94
CA HIS A 256 4.03 -0.41 -19.91
C HIS A 256 5.49 -0.70 -20.29
N LYS A 257 5.71 -1.60 -21.27
CA LYS A 257 7.00 -2.24 -21.55
C LYS A 257 7.54 -2.01 -22.97
N LEU A 258 6.66 -1.66 -23.91
CA LEU A 258 7.05 -1.46 -25.31
C LEU A 258 8.21 -0.45 -25.42
N ASP A 259 9.21 -0.78 -26.28
CA ASP A 259 10.41 0.00 -26.56
C ASP A 259 11.41 0.16 -25.40
N ILE A 260 11.19 -0.54 -24.27
CA ILE A 260 12.05 -0.46 -23.08
C ILE A 260 12.83 -1.77 -22.92
N PRO A 261 14.17 -1.76 -22.86
CA PRO A 261 14.97 -2.95 -22.56
C PRO A 261 14.56 -3.58 -21.22
N ALA A 262 14.58 -4.90 -21.15
CA ALA A 262 14.20 -5.65 -19.95
C ALA A 262 15.21 -6.77 -19.66
N PHE A 263 15.28 -7.18 -18.39
CA PHE A 263 16.03 -8.37 -17.99
C PHE A 263 15.29 -9.63 -18.44
N ASP A 264 16.05 -10.64 -18.83
CA ASP A 264 15.53 -11.98 -19.16
C ASP A 264 15.25 -12.77 -17.87
N TRP A 265 14.11 -12.50 -17.27
CA TRP A 265 13.65 -13.07 -16.01
C TRP A 265 12.38 -13.89 -16.21
N PRO A 266 12.23 -15.04 -15.51
CA PRO A 266 11.10 -15.94 -15.68
C PRO A 266 9.79 -15.37 -15.19
N GLN A 267 8.69 -15.85 -15.80
CA GLN A 267 7.33 -15.59 -15.35
C GLN A 267 6.53 -16.88 -15.26
N ALA A 268 5.91 -17.12 -14.11
CA ALA A 268 4.97 -18.22 -13.89
C ALA A 268 3.52 -17.75 -14.10
N SER A 269 2.61 -18.70 -14.30
CA SER A 269 1.18 -18.42 -14.28
C SER A 269 0.71 -18.12 -12.86
N PHE A 270 -0.14 -17.10 -12.71
CA PHE A 270 -0.93 -16.87 -11.50
C PHE A 270 -2.26 -17.61 -11.65
N PRO A 271 -2.85 -18.20 -10.57
CA PRO A 271 -4.09 -18.96 -10.68
C PRO A 271 -5.23 -18.16 -11.31
N ALA A 272 -5.87 -18.73 -12.33
CA ALA A 272 -7.07 -18.18 -12.97
C ALA A 272 -8.32 -18.79 -12.34
N LEU A 273 -8.69 -18.30 -11.14
CA LEU A 273 -9.80 -18.86 -10.38
C LEU A 273 -11.16 -18.61 -11.06
N LYS A 274 -12.03 -19.60 -11.00
CA LYS A 274 -13.44 -19.52 -11.42
C LYS A 274 -14.32 -19.14 -10.24
N TYR A 275 -15.36 -18.36 -10.52
CA TYR A 275 -16.31 -17.84 -9.53
C TYR A 275 -17.74 -18.30 -9.83
N PRO A 276 -18.59 -18.52 -8.82
CA PRO A 276 -18.31 -18.43 -7.37
C PRO A 276 -17.35 -19.54 -6.91
N LEU A 277 -16.46 -19.22 -5.95
CA LEU A 277 -15.38 -20.12 -5.52
C LEU A 277 -15.90 -21.48 -5.03
N GLU A 278 -17.02 -21.47 -4.30
CA GLU A 278 -17.62 -22.67 -3.70
C GLU A 278 -18.12 -23.68 -4.75
N GLN A 279 -18.53 -23.18 -5.94
CA GLN A 279 -19.01 -24.03 -7.04
C GLN A 279 -17.88 -24.64 -7.86
N HIS A 280 -16.67 -24.07 -7.76
CA HIS A 280 -15.51 -24.45 -8.56
C HIS A 280 -14.30 -24.88 -7.72
N ALA A 281 -14.53 -25.31 -6.47
CA ALA A 281 -13.46 -25.57 -5.51
C ALA A 281 -12.42 -26.59 -6.03
N GLU A 282 -12.86 -27.72 -6.64
CA GLU A 282 -11.96 -28.74 -7.17
C GLU A 282 -11.17 -28.23 -8.40
N GLU A 283 -11.85 -27.53 -9.32
CA GLU A 283 -11.18 -26.97 -10.50
C GLU A 283 -10.13 -25.92 -10.12
N ASN A 284 -10.46 -25.04 -9.17
CA ASN A 284 -9.57 -24.02 -8.66
C ASN A 284 -8.36 -24.64 -7.95
N ALA A 285 -8.54 -25.67 -7.14
CA ALA A 285 -7.43 -26.39 -6.50
C ALA A 285 -6.48 -27.04 -7.53
N LYS A 286 -7.00 -27.61 -8.61
CA LYS A 286 -6.18 -28.16 -9.72
C LYS A 286 -5.40 -27.07 -10.44
N GLU A 287 -6.01 -25.92 -10.67
CA GLU A 287 -5.33 -24.77 -11.30
C GLU A 287 -4.21 -24.23 -10.41
N GLU A 288 -4.45 -24.07 -9.11
CA GLU A 288 -3.43 -23.66 -8.16
C GLU A 288 -2.25 -24.64 -8.10
N ALA A 289 -2.53 -25.94 -8.06
CA ALA A 289 -1.50 -26.99 -8.09
C ALA A 289 -0.67 -26.95 -9.38
N ARG A 290 -1.31 -26.71 -10.53
CA ARG A 290 -0.64 -26.53 -11.83
C ARG A 290 0.32 -25.32 -11.79
N CYS A 291 -0.14 -24.19 -11.26
CA CYS A 291 0.67 -22.98 -11.15
C CYS A 291 1.87 -23.19 -10.21
N LEU A 292 1.70 -23.90 -9.09
CA LEU A 292 2.80 -24.22 -8.18
C LEU A 292 3.85 -25.13 -8.85
N ALA A 293 3.42 -26.14 -9.62
CA ALA A 293 4.32 -26.99 -10.38
C ALA A 293 5.13 -26.19 -11.42
N GLU A 294 4.49 -25.25 -12.12
CA GLU A 294 5.18 -24.35 -13.06
C GLU A 294 6.23 -23.46 -12.35
N VAL A 295 5.92 -22.95 -11.15
CA VAL A 295 6.89 -22.18 -10.35
C VAL A 295 8.12 -23.03 -9.98
N GLU A 296 7.89 -24.27 -9.51
CA GLU A 296 8.98 -25.16 -9.11
C GLU A 296 9.85 -25.55 -10.31
N GLU A 297 9.25 -25.80 -11.45
CA GLU A 297 9.94 -26.08 -12.71
C GLU A 297 10.82 -24.91 -13.13
N LEU A 298 10.30 -23.66 -13.11
CA LEU A 298 11.07 -22.47 -13.46
C LEU A 298 12.21 -22.20 -12.47
N ILE A 299 12.01 -22.42 -11.18
CA ILE A 299 13.09 -22.30 -10.18
C ILE A 299 14.24 -23.27 -10.46
N THR A 300 13.91 -24.48 -10.90
CA THR A 300 14.87 -25.56 -11.08
C THR A 300 15.60 -25.47 -12.42
N ASN A 301 14.91 -25.11 -13.49
CA ASN A 301 15.37 -25.29 -14.85
C ASN A 301 15.60 -24.03 -15.66
N TYR A 302 15.21 -22.82 -15.14
CA TYR A 302 15.43 -21.59 -15.88
C TYR A 302 16.92 -21.26 -15.97
N HIS A 303 17.40 -20.89 -17.16
CA HIS A 303 18.83 -20.66 -17.44
C HIS A 303 19.46 -19.53 -16.62
N ASN A 304 18.67 -18.53 -16.21
CA ASN A 304 19.05 -17.50 -15.22
C ASN A 304 18.39 -17.86 -13.89
N PRO A 305 19.04 -18.56 -12.96
CA PRO A 305 18.40 -19.09 -11.76
C PRO A 305 17.81 -17.98 -10.87
N PRO A 306 16.57 -18.13 -10.40
CA PRO A 306 15.95 -17.15 -9.53
C PRO A 306 16.63 -17.04 -8.16
N ALA A 307 16.97 -15.82 -7.74
CA ALA A 307 17.39 -15.52 -6.38
C ALA A 307 16.19 -15.33 -5.45
N ALA A 308 15.09 -14.83 -6.00
CA ALA A 308 13.83 -14.62 -5.30
C ALA A 308 12.65 -14.77 -6.25
N ILE A 309 11.46 -14.99 -5.65
CA ILE A 309 10.17 -14.71 -6.30
C ILE A 309 9.60 -13.42 -5.75
N ILE A 310 8.80 -12.71 -6.55
CA ILE A 310 7.98 -11.59 -6.08
C ILE A 310 6.50 -11.84 -6.41
N ILE A 311 5.62 -11.59 -5.44
CA ILE A 311 4.18 -11.83 -5.60
C ILE A 311 3.35 -10.76 -4.87
N GLU A 312 2.26 -10.32 -5.51
CA GLU A 312 1.21 -9.52 -4.88
C GLU A 312 0.23 -10.44 -4.14
N PRO A 313 -0.26 -10.10 -2.93
CA PRO A 313 -1.35 -10.85 -2.28
C PRO A 313 -2.61 -10.92 -3.12
N ILE A 314 -2.91 -9.85 -3.83
CA ILE A 314 -3.96 -9.76 -4.85
C ILE A 314 -3.36 -9.03 -6.03
N GLN A 315 -3.33 -9.65 -7.21
CA GLN A 315 -2.81 -9.01 -8.41
C GLN A 315 -3.70 -7.86 -8.84
N SER A 316 -3.35 -6.65 -8.40
CA SER A 316 -4.23 -5.49 -8.49
C SER A 316 -4.38 -4.95 -9.92
N GLU A 317 -3.28 -4.58 -10.59
CA GLU A 317 -3.32 -4.03 -11.95
C GLU A 317 -3.63 -5.08 -13.01
N GLY A 318 -3.39 -6.34 -12.72
CA GLY A 318 -3.66 -7.47 -13.59
C GLY A 318 -5.12 -7.88 -13.70
N GLY A 319 -6.01 -7.29 -12.89
CA GLY A 319 -7.43 -7.58 -12.92
C GLY A 319 -8.03 -7.99 -11.58
N ASP A 320 -7.39 -7.68 -10.47
CA ASP A 320 -7.77 -8.11 -9.12
C ASP A 320 -7.87 -9.64 -9.01
N ASN A 321 -6.81 -10.33 -9.44
CA ASN A 321 -6.77 -11.79 -9.38
C ASN A 321 -6.40 -12.25 -7.97
N HIS A 322 -7.15 -13.23 -7.47
CA HIS A 322 -6.98 -13.82 -6.14
C HIS A 322 -6.43 -15.25 -6.24
N ALA A 323 -5.83 -15.71 -5.14
CA ALA A 323 -5.49 -17.11 -4.93
C ALA A 323 -5.82 -17.51 -3.49
N SER A 324 -5.92 -18.82 -3.23
CA SER A 324 -6.23 -19.32 -1.90
C SER A 324 -5.03 -19.22 -0.94
N PRO A 325 -5.26 -19.23 0.39
CA PRO A 325 -4.16 -19.37 1.35
C PRO A 325 -3.32 -20.63 1.12
N ALA A 326 -3.91 -21.72 0.60
CA ALA A 326 -3.20 -22.95 0.28
C ALA A 326 -2.16 -22.74 -0.82
N PHE A 327 -2.48 -21.96 -1.86
CA PHE A 327 -1.53 -21.60 -2.92
C PHE A 327 -0.31 -20.87 -2.35
N PHE A 328 -0.52 -19.83 -1.52
CA PHE A 328 0.60 -19.07 -0.94
C PHE A 328 1.44 -19.88 0.04
N ASN A 329 0.81 -20.80 0.80
CA ASN A 329 1.54 -21.75 1.65
C ASN A 329 2.38 -22.71 0.81
N GLY A 330 1.82 -23.25 -0.28
CA GLY A 330 2.56 -24.09 -1.24
C GLY A 330 3.74 -23.35 -1.87
N LEU A 331 3.53 -22.07 -2.25
CA LEU A 331 4.58 -21.21 -2.79
C LEU A 331 5.73 -21.01 -1.77
N ARG A 332 5.36 -20.78 -0.49
CA ARG A 332 6.36 -20.65 0.59
C ARG A 332 7.18 -21.94 0.79
N GLN A 333 6.53 -23.11 0.73
CA GLN A 333 7.21 -24.38 0.83
C GLN A 333 8.21 -24.60 -0.32
N ILE A 334 7.84 -24.27 -1.56
CA ILE A 334 8.72 -24.36 -2.73
C ILE A 334 9.92 -23.43 -2.56
N THR A 335 9.71 -22.17 -2.17
CA THR A 335 10.81 -21.21 -1.99
C THR A 335 11.80 -21.67 -0.93
N ARG A 336 11.34 -22.23 0.19
CA ARG A 336 12.21 -22.81 1.23
C ARG A 336 12.97 -24.03 0.74
N LYS A 337 12.29 -24.96 0.06
CA LYS A 337 12.91 -26.17 -0.50
C LYS A 337 14.09 -25.86 -1.41
N HIS A 338 13.97 -24.84 -2.24
CA HIS A 338 14.97 -24.48 -3.26
C HIS A 338 15.92 -23.35 -2.84
N ASN A 339 15.86 -22.89 -1.58
CA ASN A 339 16.67 -21.77 -1.09
C ASN A 339 16.55 -20.52 -2.00
N VAL A 340 15.32 -20.17 -2.34
CA VAL A 340 14.91 -18.97 -3.07
C VAL A 340 14.12 -18.07 -2.11
N LEU A 341 14.35 -16.76 -2.13
CA LEU A 341 13.65 -15.84 -1.24
C LEU A 341 12.23 -15.56 -1.74
N MET A 342 11.31 -15.29 -0.80
CA MET A 342 9.96 -14.87 -1.08
C MET A 342 9.79 -13.38 -0.72
N ILE A 343 9.53 -12.54 -1.74
CA ILE A 343 9.21 -11.13 -1.60
C ILE A 343 7.70 -10.97 -1.78
N VAL A 344 7.03 -10.42 -0.78
CA VAL A 344 5.60 -10.08 -0.85
C VAL A 344 5.45 -8.59 -1.14
N ASP A 345 4.82 -8.28 -2.27
CA ASP A 345 4.54 -6.90 -2.68
C ASP A 345 3.20 -6.42 -2.09
N GLU A 346 3.26 -5.75 -0.96
CA GLU A 346 2.12 -5.13 -0.27
C GLU A 346 1.91 -3.66 -0.65
N VAL A 347 2.53 -3.19 -1.72
CA VAL A 347 2.47 -1.78 -2.14
C VAL A 347 1.03 -1.31 -2.34
N GLN A 348 0.12 -2.15 -2.85
CA GLN A 348 -1.28 -1.77 -3.02
C GLN A 348 -2.22 -2.35 -1.96
N THR A 349 -1.94 -3.55 -1.47
CA THR A 349 -2.81 -4.30 -0.55
C THR A 349 -2.62 -3.92 0.91
N GLY A 350 -1.43 -3.46 1.29
CA GLY A 350 -1.07 -3.15 2.67
C GLY A 350 -1.77 -1.93 3.28
N VAL A 351 -1.53 -1.75 4.56
CA VAL A 351 -2.07 -0.66 5.39
C VAL A 351 -3.60 -0.72 5.50
N GLY A 352 -4.14 -1.89 5.88
CA GLY A 352 -5.54 -2.04 6.31
C GLY A 352 -6.58 -2.29 5.22
N ALA A 353 -6.24 -2.17 3.93
CA ALA A 353 -7.21 -2.20 2.82
C ALA A 353 -8.03 -3.50 2.73
N THR A 354 -7.49 -4.62 3.20
CA THR A 354 -8.10 -5.95 3.12
C THR A 354 -8.76 -6.40 4.43
N GLY A 355 -8.90 -5.51 5.43
CA GLY A 355 -9.39 -5.89 6.75
C GLY A 355 -8.35 -6.58 7.64
N LYS A 356 -7.10 -6.63 7.18
CA LYS A 356 -5.87 -6.92 7.93
C LYS A 356 -4.90 -5.79 7.66
N PHE A 357 -3.92 -5.54 8.57
CA PHE A 357 -2.95 -4.47 8.31
C PHE A 357 -2.09 -4.80 7.09
N TRP A 358 -1.62 -6.05 6.98
CA TRP A 358 -0.97 -6.60 5.79
C TRP A 358 -1.83 -7.71 5.19
N ALA A 359 -2.07 -7.69 3.89
CA ALA A 359 -2.96 -8.65 3.24
C ALA A 359 -2.46 -10.10 3.35
N HIS A 360 -1.15 -10.32 3.36
CA HIS A 360 -0.58 -11.66 3.52
C HIS A 360 -0.86 -12.29 4.90
N GLU A 361 -1.35 -11.54 5.89
CA GLU A 361 -1.83 -12.09 7.15
C GLU A 361 -3.01 -13.07 6.94
N HIS A 362 -3.81 -12.89 5.89
CA HIS A 362 -4.87 -13.84 5.52
C HIS A 362 -4.35 -15.24 5.15
N TRP A 363 -3.08 -15.37 4.83
CA TRP A 363 -2.51 -16.67 4.41
C TRP A 363 -2.18 -17.60 5.58
N ASN A 364 -2.05 -17.07 6.80
CA ASN A 364 -1.66 -17.80 8.01
C ASN A 364 -0.37 -18.63 7.80
N LEU A 365 0.64 -18.01 7.17
CA LEU A 365 1.93 -18.67 6.92
C LEU A 365 2.57 -19.12 8.24
N GLN A 366 3.03 -20.37 8.30
CA GLN A 366 3.82 -20.88 9.43
C GLN A 366 5.23 -20.26 9.47
N ASP A 367 5.75 -19.93 8.32
CA ASP A 367 7.06 -19.36 8.09
C ASP A 367 6.90 -18.03 7.33
N PRO A 368 7.25 -16.89 7.94
CA PRO A 368 7.01 -15.59 7.35
C PRO A 368 7.76 -15.40 6.02
N PRO A 369 7.30 -14.47 5.15
CA PRO A 369 8.05 -14.09 3.96
C PRO A 369 9.43 -13.53 4.32
N ASP A 370 10.38 -13.60 3.40
CA ASP A 370 11.73 -13.09 3.64
C ASP A 370 11.81 -11.57 3.57
N MET A 371 11.00 -10.97 2.69
CA MET A 371 10.86 -9.51 2.57
C MET A 371 9.41 -9.13 2.24
N VAL A 372 8.96 -7.99 2.77
CA VAL A 372 7.64 -7.41 2.49
C VAL A 372 7.83 -5.96 2.06
N THR A 373 7.49 -5.64 0.82
CA THR A 373 7.59 -4.28 0.29
C THR A 373 6.29 -3.50 0.52
N PHE A 374 6.39 -2.20 0.77
CA PHE A 374 5.25 -1.34 1.06
C PHE A 374 5.40 0.06 0.46
N SER A 375 4.28 0.70 0.13
CA SER A 375 4.19 2.10 -0.31
C SER A 375 2.73 2.59 -0.28
N LYS A 376 2.30 3.40 -1.26
CA LYS A 376 0.91 3.89 -1.45
C LYS A 376 0.26 4.42 -0.17
N LYS A 377 -0.64 3.66 0.50
CA LYS A 377 -1.34 4.09 1.73
C LYS A 377 -0.39 4.45 2.88
N ALA A 378 0.81 3.87 2.91
CA ALA A 378 1.84 4.29 3.85
C ALA A 378 2.36 5.71 3.58
N GLN A 379 2.14 6.26 2.40
CA GLN A 379 2.69 7.54 1.90
C GLN A 379 4.21 7.68 2.06
N THR A 380 4.88 6.59 2.34
CA THR A 380 6.31 6.36 2.34
C THR A 380 6.56 5.01 1.65
N ALA A 381 7.81 4.57 1.53
CA ALA A 381 8.11 3.30 0.91
C ALA A 381 9.31 2.60 1.54
N GLY A 382 9.42 1.31 1.32
CA GLY A 382 10.52 0.49 1.79
C GLY A 382 10.21 -1.00 1.70
N TYR A 383 11.09 -1.80 2.28
CA TYR A 383 10.82 -3.20 2.53
C TYR A 383 11.24 -3.60 3.94
N TYR A 384 10.43 -4.44 4.57
CA TYR A 384 10.72 -5.09 5.84
C TYR A 384 11.48 -6.40 5.62
N PHE A 385 12.30 -6.79 6.57
CA PHE A 385 12.99 -8.07 6.61
C PHE A 385 13.41 -8.40 8.05
N GLY A 386 13.64 -9.69 8.34
CA GLY A 386 14.10 -10.14 9.66
C GLY A 386 15.49 -10.77 9.63
N ASN A 387 15.88 -11.37 8.51
CA ASN A 387 17.18 -12.02 8.37
C ASN A 387 18.32 -10.98 8.19
N ASN A 388 19.24 -10.91 9.15
CA ASN A 388 20.42 -10.04 9.06
C ASN A 388 21.28 -10.26 7.81
N ASP A 389 21.23 -11.45 7.24
CA ASP A 389 21.95 -11.76 6.01
C ASP A 389 21.41 -11.02 4.78
N LEU A 390 20.25 -10.39 4.87
CA LEU A 390 19.71 -9.52 3.83
C LEU A 390 20.29 -8.10 3.88
N ARG A 391 21.01 -7.74 4.93
CA ARG A 391 21.76 -6.48 4.95
C ARG A 391 22.94 -6.54 3.98
N PRO A 392 23.23 -5.44 3.26
CA PRO A 392 24.47 -5.34 2.50
C PRO A 392 25.70 -5.57 3.39
N ASN A 393 26.62 -6.43 2.96
CA ASN A 393 27.83 -6.76 3.72
C ASN A 393 28.97 -5.73 3.58
N LYS A 394 28.82 -4.75 2.71
CA LYS A 394 29.74 -3.63 2.53
C LYS A 394 28.94 -2.32 2.37
N PRO A 395 29.49 -1.17 2.77
CA PRO A 395 28.83 0.13 2.57
C PRO A 395 28.60 0.42 1.08
N TYR A 396 27.64 1.28 0.79
CA TYR A 396 27.29 1.78 -0.55
C TYR A 396 26.76 0.75 -1.56
N ARG A 397 26.65 -0.54 -1.24
CA ARG A 397 26.13 -1.55 -2.17
C ARG A 397 24.64 -1.40 -2.47
N GLN A 398 23.88 -0.86 -1.51
CA GLN A 398 22.46 -0.59 -1.64
C GLN A 398 22.20 0.84 -1.13
N PHE A 399 22.49 1.81 -1.98
CA PHE A 399 22.59 3.20 -1.58
C PHE A 399 22.05 4.12 -2.68
N ASN A 400 21.30 5.12 -2.29
CA ASN A 400 21.05 6.33 -3.06
C ASN A 400 21.14 7.53 -2.11
N THR A 401 21.17 8.74 -2.61
CA THR A 401 21.48 9.94 -1.81
C THR A 401 20.57 10.06 -0.58
N TRP A 402 19.29 9.84 -0.72
CA TRP A 402 18.34 10.05 0.39
C TRP A 402 17.94 8.77 1.13
N MET A 403 17.89 7.62 0.46
CA MET A 403 17.53 6.32 1.07
C MET A 403 16.16 6.34 1.78
N GLY A 404 15.20 7.11 1.30
CA GLY A 404 13.91 7.35 1.93
C GLY A 404 13.67 8.84 2.20
N ASP A 405 12.65 9.13 3.00
CA ASP A 405 12.24 10.48 3.34
C ASP A 405 11.70 10.54 4.78
N PRO A 406 12.42 11.18 5.73
CA PRO A 406 11.97 11.30 7.11
C PRO A 406 10.62 12.01 7.26
N ALA A 407 10.33 13.02 6.42
CA ALA A 407 9.04 13.71 6.46
C ALA A 407 7.89 12.75 6.15
N ARG A 408 8.08 11.84 5.20
CA ARG A 408 7.10 10.80 4.88
C ARG A 408 6.99 9.74 5.97
N ALA A 409 8.09 9.39 6.64
CA ALA A 409 8.06 8.48 7.79
C ALA A 409 7.29 9.07 8.98
N ILE A 410 7.44 10.37 9.26
CA ILE A 410 6.69 11.12 10.27
C ILE A 410 5.19 11.13 9.91
N LEU A 411 4.86 11.37 8.63
CA LEU A 411 3.47 11.35 8.17
C LEU A 411 2.86 9.96 8.31
N PHE A 412 3.62 8.89 8.00
CA PHE A 412 3.13 7.52 8.15
C PHE A 412 2.87 7.16 9.63
N ARG A 413 3.69 7.66 10.55
CA ARG A 413 3.40 7.53 12.00
C ARG A 413 2.03 8.11 12.35
N ALA A 414 1.72 9.32 11.86
CA ALA A 414 0.41 9.94 12.08
C ALA A 414 -0.74 9.15 11.42
N ILE A 415 -0.50 8.54 10.26
CA ILE A 415 -1.47 7.63 9.60
C ILE A 415 -1.74 6.42 10.51
N ILE A 416 -0.70 5.79 11.05
CA ILE A 416 -0.83 4.63 11.96
C ILE A 416 -1.61 5.04 13.21
N ASP A 417 -1.30 6.20 13.80
CA ASP A 417 -2.03 6.72 14.96
C ASP A 417 -3.54 6.86 14.68
N GLU A 418 -3.93 7.38 13.51
CA GLU A 418 -5.34 7.47 13.10
C GLU A 418 -5.97 6.10 12.84
N VAL A 419 -5.24 5.19 12.19
CA VAL A 419 -5.72 3.82 11.94
C VAL A 419 -6.03 3.10 13.25
N GLU A 420 -5.16 3.21 14.24
CA GLU A 420 -5.35 2.59 15.55
C GLU A 420 -6.43 3.32 16.38
N ARG A 421 -6.37 4.66 16.45
CA ARG A 421 -7.33 5.48 17.22
C ARG A 421 -8.77 5.23 16.81
N LEU A 422 -9.03 5.07 15.51
CA LEU A 422 -10.37 4.87 14.94
C LEU A 422 -10.69 3.40 14.64
N ASN A 423 -9.79 2.46 14.99
CA ASN A 423 -9.92 1.03 14.68
C ASN A 423 -10.28 0.76 13.20
N LEU A 424 -9.56 1.44 12.30
CA LEU A 424 -9.94 1.47 10.88
C LEU A 424 -9.76 0.13 10.15
N VAL A 425 -8.87 -0.75 10.62
CA VAL A 425 -8.71 -2.11 10.06
C VAL A 425 -9.99 -2.91 10.26
N GLN A 426 -10.57 -2.88 11.45
CA GLN A 426 -11.84 -3.55 11.75
C GLN A 426 -13.00 -2.90 10.99
N ASN A 427 -13.08 -1.55 10.96
CA ASN A 427 -14.08 -0.84 10.16
C ASN A 427 -14.03 -1.26 8.69
N THR A 428 -12.82 -1.41 8.12
CA THR A 428 -12.63 -1.84 6.73
C THR A 428 -13.14 -3.27 6.51
N ALA A 429 -12.90 -4.20 7.45
CA ALA A 429 -13.42 -5.56 7.36
C ALA A 429 -14.95 -5.58 7.38
N GLU A 430 -15.57 -4.93 8.38
CA GLU A 430 -17.03 -4.92 8.57
C GLU A 430 -17.77 -4.18 7.44
N THR A 431 -17.22 -3.04 6.99
CA THR A 431 -17.78 -2.29 5.87
C THR A 431 -17.61 -3.04 4.56
N GLY A 432 -16.50 -3.78 4.41
CA GLY A 432 -16.26 -4.64 3.26
C GLY A 432 -17.28 -5.76 3.14
N ASP A 433 -17.59 -6.46 4.22
CA ASP A 433 -18.62 -7.51 4.24
C ASP A 433 -20.00 -6.94 3.89
N TYR A 434 -20.36 -5.78 4.46
CA TYR A 434 -21.61 -5.08 4.13
C TYR A 434 -21.69 -4.70 2.66
N LEU A 435 -20.62 -4.12 2.12
CA LEU A 435 -20.56 -3.69 0.72
C LEU A 435 -20.59 -4.89 -0.23
N TYR A 436 -19.89 -5.98 0.10
CA TYR A 436 -19.88 -7.20 -0.70
C TYR A 436 -21.29 -7.81 -0.81
N ALA A 437 -22.01 -7.92 0.30
CA ALA A 437 -23.41 -8.38 0.30
C ALA A 437 -24.32 -7.47 -0.54
N GLY A 438 -24.13 -6.16 -0.50
CA GLY A 438 -24.83 -5.21 -1.35
C GLY A 438 -24.56 -5.42 -2.84
N LEU A 439 -23.32 -5.71 -3.21
CA LEU A 439 -22.93 -6.03 -4.59
C LEU A 439 -23.49 -7.38 -5.05
N GLU A 440 -23.55 -8.41 -4.19
CA GLU A 440 -24.22 -9.68 -4.49
C GLU A 440 -25.72 -9.45 -4.80
N ASN A 441 -26.37 -8.57 -4.06
CA ASN A 441 -27.78 -8.22 -4.31
C ASN A 441 -27.97 -7.48 -5.64
N LEU A 442 -27.07 -6.53 -5.97
CA LEU A 442 -27.07 -5.86 -7.27
C LEU A 442 -26.82 -6.85 -8.43
N ALA A 443 -25.90 -7.81 -8.26
CA ALA A 443 -25.62 -8.85 -9.26
C ALA A 443 -26.86 -9.71 -9.55
N LYS A 444 -27.64 -10.06 -8.52
CA LYS A 444 -28.92 -10.77 -8.68
C LYS A 444 -29.98 -9.92 -9.38
N LYS A 445 -30.04 -8.63 -9.05
CA LYS A 445 -31.03 -7.69 -9.61
C LYS A 445 -30.74 -7.31 -11.06
N TYR A 446 -29.46 -7.22 -11.42
CA TYR A 446 -28.99 -6.84 -12.75
C TYR A 446 -28.03 -7.91 -13.32
N PRO A 447 -28.57 -9.06 -13.79
CA PRO A 447 -27.77 -10.14 -14.32
C PRO A 447 -26.87 -9.70 -15.47
N GLY A 448 -25.59 -10.08 -15.41
CA GLY A 448 -24.60 -9.77 -16.44
C GLY A 448 -23.83 -8.46 -16.22
N GLU A 449 -24.26 -7.56 -15.32
CA GLU A 449 -23.52 -6.32 -15.01
C GLU A 449 -22.37 -6.56 -14.04
N ILE A 450 -22.53 -7.48 -13.10
CA ILE A 450 -21.54 -7.86 -12.09
C ILE A 450 -21.25 -9.36 -12.27
N ASN A 451 -20.12 -9.67 -12.91
CA ASN A 451 -19.66 -11.03 -13.09
C ASN A 451 -18.38 -11.27 -12.28
N ASN A 452 -18.11 -12.50 -11.89
CA ASN A 452 -16.89 -12.86 -11.17
C ASN A 452 -16.59 -11.91 -9.98
N LEU A 453 -17.62 -11.62 -9.17
CA LEU A 453 -17.46 -10.80 -7.97
C LEU A 453 -16.47 -11.48 -7.03
N ARG A 454 -15.43 -10.75 -6.61
CA ARG A 454 -14.31 -11.26 -5.83
C ARG A 454 -13.84 -10.27 -4.75
N GLY A 455 -13.12 -10.78 -3.75
CA GLY A 455 -12.70 -10.02 -2.59
C GLY A 455 -13.59 -10.22 -1.35
N LYS A 456 -14.37 -11.31 -1.29
CA LYS A 456 -15.14 -11.68 -0.09
C LYS A 456 -14.20 -11.91 1.10
N GLY A 457 -14.46 -11.23 2.22
CA GLY A 457 -13.59 -11.28 3.40
C GLY A 457 -12.23 -10.57 3.23
N GLN A 458 -12.07 -9.78 2.16
CA GLN A 458 -10.86 -8.98 1.90
C GLN A 458 -11.14 -7.48 2.11
N GLY A 459 -11.90 -7.15 3.16
CA GLY A 459 -12.28 -5.78 3.47
C GLY A 459 -12.93 -5.08 2.28
N THR A 460 -12.53 -3.85 2.01
CA THR A 460 -13.05 -3.07 0.89
C THR A 460 -12.27 -3.27 -0.42
N PHE A 461 -11.36 -4.24 -0.46
CA PHE A 461 -10.59 -4.61 -1.66
C PHE A 461 -11.40 -5.56 -2.54
N ILE A 462 -12.43 -5.02 -3.20
CA ILE A 462 -13.45 -5.76 -3.96
C ILE A 462 -13.36 -5.40 -5.44
N ALA A 463 -13.60 -6.39 -6.30
CA ALA A 463 -13.70 -6.18 -7.73
C ALA A 463 -14.71 -7.13 -8.38
N TRP A 464 -15.16 -6.77 -9.58
CA TRP A 464 -15.98 -7.61 -10.44
C TRP A 464 -15.68 -7.34 -11.90
N ASP A 465 -16.00 -8.28 -12.78
CA ASP A 465 -15.90 -8.08 -14.21
C ASP A 465 -17.21 -7.51 -14.75
N SER A 466 -17.10 -6.50 -15.61
CA SER A 466 -18.23 -5.94 -16.34
C SER A 466 -17.94 -5.93 -17.84
N PRO A 467 -18.88 -6.39 -18.69
CA PRO A 467 -18.73 -6.31 -20.14
C PRO A 467 -18.72 -4.85 -20.63
N ARG A 468 -19.26 -3.94 -19.84
CA ARG A 468 -19.36 -2.50 -20.12
C ARG A 468 -18.45 -1.67 -19.19
N ARG A 469 -17.31 -2.24 -18.74
CA ARG A 469 -16.46 -1.60 -17.72
C ARG A 469 -16.21 -0.11 -17.98
N ASP A 470 -15.74 0.26 -19.17
CA ASP A 470 -15.36 1.66 -19.46
C ASP A 470 -16.57 2.60 -19.46
N GLU A 471 -17.73 2.10 -19.88
CA GLU A 471 -19.00 2.82 -19.78
C GLU A 471 -19.42 3.01 -18.30
N VAL A 472 -19.30 1.96 -17.47
CA VAL A 472 -19.57 2.04 -16.02
C VAL A 472 -18.68 3.08 -15.36
N LEU A 473 -17.36 3.08 -15.63
CA LEU A 473 -16.42 4.05 -15.08
C LEU A 473 -16.77 5.49 -15.48
N LYS A 474 -17.16 5.70 -16.75
CA LYS A 474 -17.56 7.01 -17.27
C LYS A 474 -18.86 7.48 -16.63
N LYS A 475 -19.90 6.63 -16.59
CA LYS A 475 -21.20 6.95 -15.99
C LYS A 475 -21.12 7.19 -14.49
N ALA A 476 -20.19 6.50 -13.80
CA ALA A 476 -19.98 6.67 -12.36
C ALA A 476 -19.65 8.11 -11.98
N LYS A 477 -18.80 8.79 -12.76
CA LYS A 477 -18.50 10.21 -12.52
C LYS A 477 -19.75 11.08 -12.63
N GLY A 478 -20.63 10.79 -13.58
CA GLY A 478 -21.91 11.51 -13.77
C GLY A 478 -22.90 11.34 -12.62
N VAL A 479 -22.79 10.28 -11.83
CA VAL A 479 -23.59 10.06 -10.61
C VAL A 479 -22.82 10.40 -9.32
N GLY A 480 -21.64 11.01 -9.45
CA GLY A 480 -20.85 11.49 -8.32
C GLY A 480 -19.97 10.45 -7.67
N ILE A 481 -19.49 9.45 -8.40
CA ILE A 481 -18.61 8.41 -7.90
C ILE A 481 -17.31 8.38 -8.72
N ASN A 482 -16.15 8.50 -8.04
CA ASN A 482 -14.84 8.25 -8.63
C ASN A 482 -14.44 6.80 -8.36
N ILE A 483 -14.47 5.96 -9.39
CA ILE A 483 -14.19 4.52 -9.33
C ILE A 483 -13.12 4.14 -10.36
N GLY A 484 -12.36 3.09 -10.10
CA GLY A 484 -11.26 2.65 -10.97
C GLY A 484 -11.53 1.31 -11.67
N GLY A 485 -10.72 1.05 -12.70
CA GLY A 485 -10.68 -0.24 -13.37
C GLY A 485 -9.30 -0.89 -13.29
N SER A 486 -9.22 -2.20 -13.55
CA SER A 486 -7.97 -2.95 -13.69
C SER A 486 -8.12 -4.07 -14.73
N GLY A 487 -6.98 -4.64 -15.18
CA GLY A 487 -7.01 -5.64 -16.24
C GLY A 487 -7.78 -5.16 -17.48
N GLU A 488 -8.52 -6.07 -18.11
CA GLU A 488 -9.34 -5.76 -19.29
C GLU A 488 -10.80 -5.44 -18.94
N ARG A 489 -11.37 -6.08 -17.91
CA ARG A 489 -12.80 -6.06 -17.60
C ARG A 489 -13.14 -5.66 -16.17
N ALA A 490 -12.17 -5.65 -15.27
CA ALA A 490 -12.47 -5.45 -13.86
C ALA A 490 -12.81 -3.99 -13.52
N VAL A 491 -13.91 -3.79 -12.82
CA VAL A 491 -14.21 -2.61 -11.99
C VAL A 491 -13.72 -2.92 -10.59
N ARG A 492 -12.95 -2.01 -9.99
CA ARG A 492 -12.33 -2.22 -8.67
C ARG A 492 -12.61 -1.11 -7.69
N LEU A 493 -12.76 -1.49 -6.43
CA LEU A 493 -12.97 -0.58 -5.31
C LEU A 493 -11.68 -0.47 -4.49
N ARG A 494 -11.29 0.77 -4.20
CA ARG A 494 -10.11 1.12 -3.39
C ARG A 494 -10.43 2.29 -2.47
N PRO A 495 -11.54 2.24 -1.69
CA PRO A 495 -11.89 3.34 -0.82
C PRO A 495 -10.83 3.55 0.26
N MET A 496 -10.89 4.67 0.93
CA MET A 496 -10.10 4.99 2.10
C MET A 496 -10.55 4.16 3.30
N LEU A 497 -9.70 4.02 4.32
CA LEU A 497 -10.02 3.19 5.50
C LEU A 497 -11.17 3.79 6.36
N ILE A 498 -11.39 5.10 6.23
CA ILE A 498 -12.50 5.82 6.88
C ILE A 498 -13.85 5.66 6.15
N PHE A 499 -13.90 4.88 5.08
CA PHE A 499 -15.13 4.56 4.36
C PHE A 499 -16.06 3.72 5.26
N GLN A 500 -17.32 4.13 5.37
CA GLN A 500 -18.32 3.55 6.27
C GLN A 500 -19.53 3.03 5.48
N LYS A 501 -20.45 2.33 6.14
CA LYS A 501 -21.68 1.78 5.53
C LYS A 501 -22.51 2.83 4.82
N LYS A 502 -22.64 4.06 5.37
CA LYS A 502 -23.33 5.18 4.69
C LYS A 502 -22.73 5.52 3.31
N HIS A 503 -21.41 5.42 3.18
CA HIS A 503 -20.74 5.63 1.89
C HIS A 503 -20.94 4.44 0.95
N ALA A 504 -21.01 3.21 1.50
CA ALA A 504 -21.37 2.02 0.73
C ALA A 504 -22.78 2.13 0.15
N ASP A 505 -23.76 2.66 0.91
CA ASP A 505 -25.12 2.90 0.43
C ASP A 505 -25.16 3.90 -0.72
N ILE A 506 -24.38 4.98 -0.64
CA ILE A 506 -24.23 5.97 -1.71
C ILE A 506 -23.64 5.31 -2.97
N LEU A 507 -22.59 4.50 -2.80
CA LEU A 507 -21.96 3.77 -3.90
C LEU A 507 -22.92 2.78 -4.56
N LEU A 508 -23.59 1.94 -3.76
CA LEU A 508 -24.56 0.94 -4.24
C LEU A 508 -25.73 1.61 -4.97
N GLY A 509 -26.29 2.69 -4.41
CA GLY A 509 -27.35 3.47 -5.06
C GLY A 509 -26.89 4.15 -6.36
N GLY A 510 -25.63 4.56 -6.44
CA GLY A 510 -25.05 5.08 -7.68
C GLY A 510 -24.87 4.01 -8.75
N LEU A 511 -24.36 2.82 -8.38
CA LEU A 511 -24.23 1.68 -9.29
C LEU A 511 -25.60 1.22 -9.79
N GLU A 512 -26.59 1.17 -8.91
CA GLU A 512 -27.97 0.83 -9.29
C GLU A 512 -28.53 1.77 -10.36
N LYS A 513 -28.32 3.09 -10.23
CA LYS A 513 -28.71 4.08 -11.25
C LYS A 513 -28.01 3.87 -12.60
N ILE A 514 -26.80 3.32 -12.60
CA ILE A 514 -26.04 3.01 -13.82
C ILE A 514 -26.56 1.76 -14.49
N PHE A 515 -26.85 0.71 -13.71
CA PHE A 515 -27.28 -0.59 -14.23
C PHE A 515 -28.76 -0.62 -14.65
N SER A 516 -29.60 0.26 -14.10
CA SER A 516 -31.02 0.36 -14.47
C SER A 516 -31.27 1.06 -15.81
N LYS A 517 -30.22 1.64 -16.43
CA LYS A 517 -30.22 2.33 -17.74
C LYS A 517 -29.52 1.51 -18.80
#